data_ede781b3e7606a96a47ef40e369752eb
#
_entry.id   ede781b3e7606a96a47ef40e369752eb
#
_cell.length_a   1.000
_cell.length_b   1.000
_cell.length_c   1.000
_cell.angle_alpha   90.00
_cell.angle_beta   90.00
_cell.angle_gamma   90.00
#
_symmetry.space_group_name_H-M   'P 1'
#
loop_
_entity.id
_entity.type
_entity.pdbx_description
1 polymer ?
#
loop_
_entity_poly.entity_id
_entity_poly.type
_entity_poly.pdbx_seq_one_letter_code
_entity_poly.pdbx_strand_id
1 'polypeptide(L)'
;MTASTGAGRAPRDGSRNDAPRGGTRYAFADHNCFACGGANPIGMHLEIELEDGAAATTWVADPRFVGWEEKVHGGILATLLDEVMAWAPSSYDSWAVTAEMTIRYRSSANPGEELRARGWVTERRRRIYRVRGEVRGADERIIAEAEGRFLGASPSEKVALKARYGMPAEVTALGAPSE
;
A
#
# COMPACT_ATOMS: atom_id res chain seq x y z
N MET A 1 -14.49 -9.39 -46.51
CA MET A 1 -13.94 -8.31 -45.63
C MET A 1 -14.76 -8.32 -44.36
N THR A 2 -14.31 -9.03 -43.35
CA THR A 2 -14.97 -9.15 -42.05
C THR A 2 -14.09 -8.44 -41.02
N ALA A 3 -14.61 -7.34 -40.49
CA ALA A 3 -13.96 -6.55 -39.43
C ALA A 3 -14.14 -7.28 -38.09
N SER A 4 -13.02 -7.69 -37.49
CA SER A 4 -12.96 -8.21 -36.14
C SER A 4 -13.01 -7.04 -35.15
N THR A 5 -14.10 -6.91 -34.40
CA THR A 5 -14.25 -5.99 -33.29
C THR A 5 -13.56 -6.57 -32.07
N GLY A 6 -12.39 -6.04 -31.71
CA GLY A 6 -11.70 -6.34 -30.47
C GLY A 6 -12.52 -5.88 -29.27
N ALA A 7 -13.07 -6.80 -28.52
CA ALA A 7 -13.74 -6.54 -27.26
C ALA A 7 -12.69 -6.11 -26.20
N GLY A 8 -12.73 -4.83 -25.82
CA GLY A 8 -11.97 -4.30 -24.70
C GLY A 8 -12.41 -4.99 -23.40
N ARG A 9 -11.46 -5.67 -22.75
CA ARG A 9 -11.66 -6.31 -21.45
C ARG A 9 -12.00 -5.22 -20.43
N ALA A 10 -13.20 -5.26 -19.87
CA ALA A 10 -13.63 -4.38 -18.80
C ALA A 10 -12.69 -4.49 -17.59
N PRO A 11 -12.40 -3.37 -16.87
CA PRO A 11 -11.62 -3.43 -15.64
C PRO A 11 -12.34 -4.34 -14.65
N ARG A 12 -11.58 -5.28 -14.06
CA ARG A 12 -12.11 -6.15 -13.02
C ARG A 12 -12.40 -5.30 -11.80
N ASP A 13 -13.63 -5.32 -11.34
CA ASP A 13 -14.03 -4.74 -10.06
C ASP A 13 -13.21 -5.40 -8.94
N GLY A 14 -12.32 -4.61 -8.32
CA GLY A 14 -11.39 -5.05 -7.28
C GLY A 14 -12.04 -5.32 -5.91
N SER A 15 -13.36 -5.43 -5.85
CA SER A 15 -14.13 -5.57 -4.61
C SER A 15 -14.19 -6.99 -4.03
N ARG A 16 -13.41 -7.94 -4.53
CA ARG A 16 -13.38 -9.29 -3.94
C ARG A 16 -12.44 -9.32 -2.74
N ASN A 17 -12.99 -9.65 -1.59
CA ASN A 17 -12.36 -9.96 -0.31
C ASN A 17 -11.48 -11.22 -0.40
N ASP A 18 -10.48 -11.22 -1.27
CA ASP A 18 -9.47 -12.28 -1.28
C ASP A 18 -8.26 -11.78 -0.48
N ALA A 19 -7.95 -12.48 0.60
CA ALA A 19 -6.66 -12.33 1.27
C ALA A 19 -5.53 -12.41 0.24
N PRO A 20 -4.40 -11.68 0.38
CA PRO A 20 -3.34 -11.67 -0.60
C PRO A 20 -2.87 -13.09 -0.88
N ARG A 21 -3.04 -13.54 -2.11
CA ARG A 21 -2.62 -14.87 -2.57
C ARG A 21 -1.23 -14.75 -3.15
N GLY A 22 -0.21 -14.82 -2.29
CA GLY A 22 1.17 -15.03 -2.74
C GLY A 22 1.80 -13.84 -3.46
N GLY A 23 1.55 -12.62 -3.01
CA GLY A 23 2.26 -11.42 -3.43
C GLY A 23 3.73 -11.46 -3.00
N THR A 24 4.62 -10.76 -3.73
CA THR A 24 6.01 -10.60 -3.31
C THR A 24 6.06 -9.61 -2.14
N ARG A 25 6.66 -10.02 -1.03
CA ARG A 25 6.83 -9.21 0.17
C ARG A 25 8.10 -8.38 0.10
N TYR A 26 8.01 -7.13 0.51
CA TYR A 26 9.12 -6.18 0.53
C TYR A 26 9.30 -5.61 1.94
N ALA A 27 10.52 -5.71 2.47
CA ALA A 27 10.97 -5.02 3.66
C ALA A 27 12.21 -4.20 3.32
N PHE A 28 12.29 -3.00 3.87
CA PHE A 28 13.35 -2.05 3.57
C PHE A 28 14.20 -1.80 4.80
N ALA A 29 15.42 -2.33 4.81
CA ALA A 29 16.33 -2.19 5.95
C ALA A 29 17.02 -0.81 6.02
N ASP A 30 17.26 -0.16 4.88
CA ASP A 30 18.32 0.86 4.74
C ASP A 30 17.83 2.30 4.64
N HIS A 31 16.56 2.60 4.90
CA HIS A 31 16.06 3.98 4.83
C HIS A 31 15.15 4.37 6.01
N ASN A 32 14.95 5.69 6.17
CA ASN A 32 14.25 6.28 7.31
C ASN A 32 12.78 6.66 7.01
N CYS A 33 12.10 6.00 6.07
CA CYS A 33 10.66 6.23 5.91
C CYS A 33 9.93 5.92 7.21
N PHE A 34 9.01 6.78 7.62
CA PHE A 34 8.26 6.55 8.85
C PHE A 34 7.38 5.30 8.78
N ALA A 35 6.81 5.01 7.61
CA ALA A 35 5.94 3.86 7.42
C ALA A 35 6.73 2.55 7.22
N CYS A 36 7.57 2.46 6.16
CA CYS A 36 8.19 1.20 5.75
C CYS A 36 9.71 1.13 5.97
N GLY A 37 10.36 2.18 6.51
CA GLY A 37 11.80 2.23 6.67
C GLY A 37 12.31 1.47 7.89
N GLY A 38 13.12 0.44 7.69
CA GLY A 38 13.70 -0.37 8.76
C GLY A 38 14.74 0.37 9.62
N ALA A 39 15.38 1.42 9.09
CA ALA A 39 16.36 2.22 9.83
C ALA A 39 15.73 3.31 10.73
N ASN A 40 14.42 3.56 10.65
CA ASN A 40 13.76 4.57 11.47
C ASN A 40 13.39 4.00 12.85
N PRO A 41 14.03 4.44 13.97
CA PRO A 41 13.79 3.84 15.29
C PRO A 41 12.38 4.09 15.85
N ILE A 42 11.65 5.05 15.29
CA ILE A 42 10.28 5.38 15.69
C ILE A 42 9.26 5.06 14.58
N GLY A 43 9.69 4.34 13.53
CA GLY A 43 8.86 3.98 12.39
C GLY A 43 7.87 2.86 12.68
N MET A 44 6.97 2.63 11.75
CA MET A 44 6.00 1.53 11.82
C MET A 44 6.58 0.22 11.29
N HIS A 45 7.67 0.25 10.51
CA HIS A 45 8.36 -0.89 9.91
C HIS A 45 7.43 -1.81 9.11
N LEU A 46 6.59 -1.22 8.27
CA LEU A 46 5.62 -1.97 7.48
C LEU A 46 6.32 -2.82 6.42
N GLU A 47 5.94 -4.09 6.36
CA GLU A 47 6.26 -4.97 5.25
C GLU A 47 5.18 -4.85 4.19
N ILE A 48 5.56 -4.60 2.94
CA ILE A 48 4.61 -4.39 1.85
C ILE A 48 4.54 -5.63 0.96
N GLU A 49 3.35 -6.12 0.75
CA GLU A 49 3.05 -7.17 -0.22
C GLU A 49 2.53 -6.54 -1.51
N LEU A 50 3.19 -6.83 -2.64
CA LEU A 50 2.77 -6.32 -3.94
C LEU A 50 2.02 -7.38 -4.74
N GLU A 51 0.91 -6.96 -5.31
CA GLU A 51 0.09 -7.70 -6.26
C GLU A 51 -0.07 -6.89 -7.56
N ASP A 52 -0.68 -7.49 -8.59
CA ASP A 52 -0.97 -6.75 -9.83
C ASP A 52 -1.97 -5.60 -9.58
N GLY A 53 -1.48 -4.38 -9.66
CA GLY A 53 -2.26 -3.16 -9.43
C GLY A 53 -2.65 -2.89 -7.98
N ALA A 54 -2.08 -3.63 -7.00
CA ALA A 54 -2.40 -3.47 -5.59
C ALA A 54 -1.17 -3.64 -4.68
N ALA A 55 -1.29 -3.12 -3.46
CA ALA A 55 -0.34 -3.37 -2.39
C ALA A 55 -1.09 -3.59 -1.08
N ALA A 56 -0.53 -4.39 -0.20
CA ALA A 56 -1.11 -4.72 1.10
C ALA A 56 -0.05 -4.77 2.20
N THR A 57 -0.49 -4.64 3.44
CA THR A 57 0.32 -4.88 4.63
C THR A 57 -0.55 -5.41 5.75
N THR A 58 0.04 -6.22 6.61
CA THR A 58 -0.55 -6.61 7.90
C THR A 58 0.34 -6.05 9.00
N TRP A 59 -0.26 -5.35 9.95
CA TRP A 59 0.46 -4.67 11.01
C TRP A 59 -0.27 -4.81 12.34
N VAL A 60 0.46 -5.18 13.39
CA VAL A 60 -0.09 -5.17 14.75
C VAL A 60 0.08 -3.77 15.33
N ALA A 61 -1.03 -3.17 15.75
CA ALA A 61 -1.07 -1.79 16.20
C ALA A 61 -0.23 -1.59 17.47
N ASP A 62 0.93 -0.95 17.33
CA ASP A 62 1.84 -0.68 18.43
C ASP A 62 1.21 0.28 19.45
N PRO A 63 1.22 -0.03 20.75
CA PRO A 63 0.68 0.83 21.81
C PRO A 63 1.30 2.23 21.89
N ARG A 64 2.45 2.47 21.26
CA ARG A 64 3.07 3.79 21.18
C ARG A 64 2.31 4.76 20.27
N PHE A 65 1.48 4.27 19.38
CA PHE A 65 0.77 5.07 18.37
C PHE A 65 -0.69 5.33 18.73
N VAL A 66 -0.96 5.58 19.99
CA VAL A 66 -2.31 5.88 20.49
C VAL A 66 -2.66 7.36 20.39
N GLY A 67 -3.94 7.62 20.28
CA GLY A 67 -4.56 8.93 20.38
C GLY A 67 -5.47 9.03 21.59
N TRP A 68 -6.66 9.62 21.41
CA TRP A 68 -7.64 9.75 22.48
C TRP A 68 -8.20 8.39 22.90
N GLU A 69 -8.52 8.27 24.20
CA GLU A 69 -9.13 7.07 24.79
C GLU A 69 -8.37 5.77 24.46
N GLU A 70 -7.06 5.86 24.37
CA GLU A 70 -6.18 4.71 24.07
C GLU A 70 -6.57 3.98 22.77
N LYS A 71 -7.14 4.66 21.80
CA LYS A 71 -7.37 4.13 20.46
C LYS A 71 -6.17 4.45 19.57
N VAL A 72 -5.97 3.63 18.54
CA VAL A 72 -4.96 3.92 17.50
C VAL A 72 -5.25 5.30 16.91
N HIS A 73 -4.21 6.14 16.87
CA HIS A 73 -4.35 7.52 16.38
C HIS A 73 -4.77 7.53 14.90
N GLY A 74 -5.73 8.38 14.54
CA GLY A 74 -6.24 8.48 13.17
C GLY A 74 -5.16 8.80 12.12
N GLY A 75 -4.12 9.55 12.51
CA GLY A 75 -2.97 9.81 11.65
C GLY A 75 -2.15 8.54 11.32
N ILE A 76 -2.11 7.57 12.22
CA ILE A 76 -1.46 6.27 11.97
C ILE A 76 -2.27 5.43 10.97
N LEU A 77 -3.60 5.43 11.11
CA LEU A 77 -4.48 4.80 10.12
C LEU A 77 -4.36 5.47 8.74
N ALA A 78 -4.20 6.81 8.73
CA ALA A 78 -3.91 7.56 7.50
C ALA A 78 -2.57 7.15 6.88
N THR A 79 -1.53 6.94 7.69
CA THR A 79 -0.21 6.47 7.24
C THR A 79 -0.29 5.07 6.63
N LEU A 80 -1.04 4.15 7.25
CA LEU A 80 -1.28 2.82 6.68
C LEU A 80 -1.92 2.90 5.29
N LEU A 81 -2.96 3.74 5.14
CA LEU A 81 -3.64 3.94 3.87
C LEU A 81 -2.72 4.59 2.84
N ASP A 82 -2.02 5.66 3.21
CA ASP A 82 -1.10 6.37 2.33
C ASP A 82 -0.03 5.44 1.78
N GLU A 83 0.57 4.63 2.64
CA GLU A 83 1.65 3.72 2.28
C GLU A 83 1.18 2.66 1.27
N VAL A 84 0.11 1.90 1.57
CA VAL A 84 -0.35 0.86 0.64
C VAL A 84 -0.91 1.46 -0.67
N MET A 85 -1.48 2.66 -0.62
CA MET A 85 -1.97 3.35 -1.81
C MET A 85 -0.84 3.92 -2.66
N ALA A 86 0.25 4.41 -2.06
CA ALA A 86 1.45 4.86 -2.77
C ALA A 86 2.23 3.70 -3.42
N TRP A 87 2.21 2.52 -2.81
CA TRP A 87 2.86 1.32 -3.35
C TRP A 87 2.05 0.62 -4.45
N ALA A 88 0.73 0.72 -4.47
CA ALA A 88 -0.11 0.06 -5.48
C ALA A 88 0.29 0.36 -6.95
N PRO A 89 0.73 1.58 -7.32
CA PRO A 89 1.25 1.85 -8.66
C PRO A 89 2.58 1.17 -9.01
N SER A 90 3.29 0.57 -8.06
CA SER A 90 4.63 -0.02 -8.29
C SER A 90 4.58 -1.18 -9.28
N SER A 91 3.49 -1.92 -9.35
CA SER A 91 3.26 -2.98 -10.35
C SER A 91 3.27 -2.45 -11.80
N TYR A 92 3.12 -1.15 -12.00
CA TYR A 92 3.27 -0.47 -13.29
C TYR A 92 4.64 0.18 -13.47
N ASP A 93 5.67 -0.29 -12.75
CA ASP A 93 7.01 0.32 -12.71
C ASP A 93 6.94 1.82 -12.39
N SER A 94 6.13 2.21 -11.40
CA SER A 94 5.93 3.60 -11.01
C SER A 94 6.17 3.81 -9.52
N TRP A 95 7.05 4.77 -9.21
CA TRP A 95 7.14 5.36 -7.88
C TRP A 95 6.15 6.50 -7.84
N ALA A 96 5.20 6.43 -6.93
CA ALA A 96 4.15 7.43 -6.84
C ALA A 96 4.20 8.14 -5.48
N VAL A 97 3.88 9.43 -5.50
CA VAL A 97 3.70 10.25 -4.31
C VAL A 97 2.26 10.75 -4.23
N THR A 98 1.78 10.91 -3.02
CA THR A 98 0.42 11.35 -2.75
C THR A 98 0.26 12.81 -3.15
N ALA A 99 -0.69 13.09 -4.04
CA ALA A 99 -1.08 14.44 -4.42
C ALA A 99 -2.34 14.88 -3.65
N GLU A 100 -3.25 13.94 -3.40
CA GLU A 100 -4.49 14.19 -2.69
C GLU A 100 -5.03 12.86 -2.14
N MET A 101 -5.53 12.88 -0.92
CA MET A 101 -6.19 11.72 -0.31
C MET A 101 -7.37 12.18 0.56
N THR A 102 -8.50 11.51 0.39
CA THR A 102 -9.68 11.71 1.24
C THR A 102 -9.92 10.43 2.03
N ILE A 103 -9.99 10.55 3.35
CA ILE A 103 -10.15 9.41 4.27
C ILE A 103 -11.50 9.50 4.96
N ARG A 104 -12.14 8.35 5.12
CA ARG A 104 -13.34 8.17 5.94
C ARG A 104 -13.06 7.14 7.02
N TYR A 105 -13.10 7.56 8.28
CA TYR A 105 -12.98 6.69 9.44
C TYR A 105 -14.35 6.10 9.79
N ARG A 106 -14.44 4.77 9.86
CA ARG A 106 -15.69 4.03 10.09
C ARG A 106 -15.79 3.49 11.50
N SER A 107 -14.68 3.00 12.04
CA SER A 107 -14.61 2.49 13.40
C SER A 107 -13.22 2.75 14.00
N SER A 108 -13.10 2.63 15.31
CA SER A 108 -11.81 2.72 15.99
C SER A 108 -11.06 1.39 15.92
N ALA A 109 -9.73 1.46 16.00
CA ALA A 109 -8.84 0.32 16.23
C ALA A 109 -8.22 0.40 17.61
N ASN A 110 -7.89 -0.76 18.21
CA ASN A 110 -7.25 -0.83 19.53
C ASN A 110 -5.75 -1.15 19.39
N PRO A 111 -4.92 -0.69 20.36
CA PRO A 111 -3.56 -1.17 20.47
C PRO A 111 -3.53 -2.69 20.59
N GLY A 112 -2.54 -3.32 19.95
CA GLY A 112 -2.41 -4.78 19.91
C GLY A 112 -3.32 -5.48 18.89
N GLU A 113 -4.23 -4.75 18.26
CA GLU A 113 -5.08 -5.31 17.22
C GLU A 113 -4.30 -5.51 15.91
N GLU A 114 -4.50 -6.65 15.25
CA GLU A 114 -4.01 -6.87 13.89
C GLU A 114 -4.87 -6.09 12.89
N LEU A 115 -4.21 -5.22 12.14
CA LEU A 115 -4.81 -4.41 11.10
C LEU A 115 -4.29 -4.85 9.74
N ARG A 116 -5.21 -5.00 8.77
CA ARG A 116 -4.89 -5.30 7.39
C ARG A 116 -5.21 -4.08 6.55
N ALA A 117 -4.21 -3.52 5.90
CA ALA A 117 -4.38 -2.42 4.97
C ALA A 117 -4.15 -2.91 3.54
N ARG A 118 -4.97 -2.45 2.60
CA ARG A 118 -4.84 -2.75 1.18
C ARG A 118 -5.15 -1.52 0.35
N GLY A 119 -4.30 -1.24 -0.65
CA GLY A 119 -4.50 -0.20 -1.66
C GLY A 119 -4.54 -0.82 -3.06
N TRP A 120 -5.38 -0.28 -3.97
CA TRP A 120 -5.47 -0.76 -5.35
C TRP A 120 -5.75 0.36 -6.33
N VAL A 121 -5.11 0.26 -7.51
CA VAL A 121 -5.30 1.23 -8.60
C VAL A 121 -6.67 1.00 -9.24
N THR A 122 -7.48 2.05 -9.30
CA THR A 122 -8.79 2.03 -9.97
C THR A 122 -8.74 2.64 -11.37
N GLU A 123 -7.84 3.61 -11.59
CA GLU A 123 -7.66 4.26 -12.88
C GLU A 123 -6.20 4.70 -13.04
N ARG A 124 -5.66 4.58 -14.26
CA ARG A 124 -4.35 5.10 -14.63
C ARG A 124 -4.45 5.97 -15.86
N ARG A 125 -3.97 7.20 -15.77
CA ARG A 125 -3.86 8.12 -16.92
C ARG A 125 -2.49 8.78 -16.93
N ARG A 126 -1.62 8.37 -17.84
CA ARG A 126 -0.22 8.81 -17.90
C ARG A 126 0.50 8.52 -16.58
N ARG A 127 0.88 9.58 -15.84
CA ARG A 127 1.55 9.52 -14.54
C ARG A 127 0.60 9.70 -13.36
N ILE A 128 -0.69 9.87 -13.61
CA ILE A 128 -1.70 10.03 -12.55
C ILE A 128 -2.38 8.69 -12.32
N TYR A 129 -2.43 8.29 -11.06
CA TYR A 129 -3.10 7.09 -10.58
C TYR A 129 -4.25 7.50 -9.65
N ARG A 130 -5.44 6.99 -9.90
CA ARG A 130 -6.49 6.98 -8.89
C ARG A 130 -6.39 5.67 -8.12
N VAL A 131 -6.34 5.79 -6.82
CA VAL A 131 -6.12 4.63 -5.94
C VAL A 131 -7.17 4.67 -4.85
N ARG A 132 -7.71 3.51 -4.51
CA ARG A 132 -8.52 3.30 -3.31
C ARG A 132 -7.75 2.47 -2.31
N GLY A 133 -8.11 2.64 -1.03
CA GLY A 133 -7.53 1.86 0.05
C GLY A 133 -8.52 1.64 1.17
N GLU A 134 -8.29 0.57 1.93
CA GLU A 134 -9.05 0.25 3.14
C GLU A 134 -8.14 -0.31 4.22
N VAL A 135 -8.52 -0.09 5.47
CA VAL A 135 -7.96 -0.74 6.66
C VAL A 135 -9.07 -1.54 7.31
N ARG A 136 -8.79 -2.81 7.59
CA ARG A 136 -9.70 -3.73 8.29
C ARG A 136 -9.08 -4.25 9.57
N GLY A 137 -9.91 -4.52 10.55
CA GLY A 137 -9.55 -5.29 11.74
C GLY A 137 -9.55 -6.79 11.47
N ALA A 138 -9.09 -7.58 12.44
CA ALA A 138 -9.07 -9.05 12.38
C ALA A 138 -10.47 -9.68 12.21
N ASP A 139 -11.51 -8.96 12.62
CA ASP A 139 -12.92 -9.34 12.47
C ASP A 139 -13.55 -8.88 11.13
N GLU A 140 -12.72 -8.46 10.18
CA GLU A 140 -13.08 -7.95 8.85
C GLU A 140 -13.91 -6.64 8.86
N ARG A 141 -14.13 -6.01 10.04
CA ARG A 141 -14.78 -4.70 10.07
C ARG A 141 -13.92 -3.64 9.38
N ILE A 142 -14.55 -2.75 8.64
CA ILE A 142 -13.86 -1.60 8.05
C ILE A 142 -13.55 -0.58 9.15
N ILE A 143 -12.26 -0.25 9.32
CA ILE A 143 -11.78 0.76 10.24
C ILE A 143 -11.68 2.10 9.53
N ALA A 144 -11.06 2.14 8.37
CA ALA A 144 -10.95 3.32 7.54
C ALA A 144 -10.90 2.94 6.07
N GLU A 145 -11.36 3.85 5.22
CA GLU A 145 -11.27 3.73 3.77
C GLU A 145 -10.82 5.06 3.16
N ALA A 146 -10.14 5.01 2.03
CA ALA A 146 -9.65 6.18 1.35
C ALA A 146 -9.78 6.08 -0.16
N GLU A 147 -9.82 7.25 -0.79
CA GLU A 147 -9.61 7.42 -2.22
C GLU A 147 -8.65 8.59 -2.43
N GLY A 148 -7.77 8.49 -3.43
CA GLY A 148 -6.78 9.52 -3.65
C GLY A 148 -6.23 9.54 -5.07
N ARG A 149 -5.48 10.62 -5.33
CA ARG A 149 -4.69 10.81 -6.55
C ARG A 149 -3.21 10.75 -6.19
N PHE A 150 -2.49 9.94 -6.93
CA PHE A 150 -1.06 9.75 -6.78
C PHE A 150 -0.36 10.12 -8.09
N LEU A 151 0.78 10.80 -7.97
CA LEU A 151 1.58 11.22 -9.11
C LEU A 151 2.82 10.34 -9.21
N GLY A 152 2.91 9.58 -10.29
CA GLY A 152 4.08 8.77 -10.58
C GLY A 152 5.29 9.63 -10.96
N ALA A 153 6.48 9.21 -10.53
CA ALA A 153 7.74 9.85 -10.84
C ALA A 153 7.98 9.95 -12.36
N SER A 154 8.63 11.02 -12.79
CA SER A 154 9.12 11.16 -14.17
C SER A 154 10.25 10.14 -14.45
N PRO A 155 10.61 9.87 -15.70
CA PRO A 155 11.70 8.96 -16.02
C PRO A 155 13.02 9.31 -15.33
N SER A 156 13.37 10.61 -15.25
CA SER A 156 14.57 11.09 -14.57
C SER A 156 14.51 10.92 -13.05
N GLU A 157 13.37 11.22 -12.43
CA GLU A 157 13.14 11.01 -11.01
C GLU A 157 13.22 9.52 -10.64
N LYS A 158 12.67 8.63 -11.48
CA LYS A 158 12.76 7.18 -11.28
C LYS A 158 14.19 6.69 -11.23
N VAL A 159 15.06 7.18 -12.13
CA VAL A 159 16.48 6.83 -12.12
C VAL A 159 17.12 7.25 -10.81
N ALA A 160 16.87 8.47 -10.34
CA ALA A 160 17.40 8.98 -9.09
C ALA A 160 16.90 8.20 -7.87
N LEU A 161 15.60 7.87 -7.84
CA LEU A 161 14.98 7.08 -6.77
C LEU A 161 15.54 5.65 -6.72
N LYS A 162 15.67 5.00 -7.90
CA LYS A 162 16.29 3.68 -8.01
C LYS A 162 17.73 3.68 -7.49
N ALA A 163 18.52 4.69 -7.83
CA ALA A 163 19.90 4.81 -7.37
C ALA A 163 19.99 5.05 -5.85
N ARG A 164 19.05 5.80 -5.28
CA ARG A 164 19.04 6.18 -3.86
C ARG A 164 18.52 5.08 -2.94
N TYR A 165 17.43 4.41 -3.31
CA TYR A 165 16.73 3.48 -2.43
C TYR A 165 16.94 2.02 -2.82
N GLY A 166 17.64 1.75 -3.92
CA GLY A 166 17.65 0.44 -4.53
C GLY A 166 16.21 0.06 -4.91
N MET A 167 15.82 0.05 -6.19
CA MET A 167 14.58 -0.70 -6.46
C MET A 167 14.84 -2.10 -6.00
N PRO A 168 13.88 -2.74 -5.37
CA PRO A 168 13.87 -4.18 -5.33
C PRO A 168 13.81 -4.67 -6.79
N ALA A 169 15.01 -4.76 -7.41
CA ALA A 169 15.18 -5.62 -8.55
C ALA A 169 15.08 -7.01 -8.01
N GLU A 170 14.01 -7.55 -7.64
CA GLU A 170 13.84 -8.84 -6.97
C GLU A 170 14.21 -8.77 -5.48
N VAL A 171 13.28 -8.31 -4.67
CA VAL A 171 13.41 -8.51 -3.25
C VAL A 171 13.31 -10.00 -2.98
N THR A 172 14.36 -10.53 -2.39
CA THR A 172 14.41 -11.87 -1.85
C THR A 172 13.17 -12.09 -1.01
N ALA A 173 12.34 -13.06 -1.37
CA ALA A 173 11.18 -13.45 -0.59
C ALA A 173 11.63 -13.68 0.86
N LEU A 174 11.22 -12.81 1.77
CA LEU A 174 11.41 -13.05 3.19
C LEU A 174 10.56 -14.24 3.58
N GLY A 175 11.19 -15.38 3.82
CA GLY A 175 10.55 -16.52 4.44
C GLY A 175 10.42 -17.78 3.60
N ALA A 176 11.52 -18.25 2.99
CA ALA A 176 11.67 -19.68 2.88
C ALA A 176 12.35 -20.15 4.18
N PRO A 177 11.77 -21.06 4.97
CA PRO A 177 12.51 -21.67 6.06
C PRO A 177 13.72 -22.40 5.45
N SER A 178 14.89 -22.10 5.98
CA SER A 178 16.11 -22.89 5.70
C SER A 178 15.86 -24.34 6.11
N GLU A 179 15.91 -25.27 5.14
CA GLU A 179 16.01 -26.70 5.41
C GLU A 179 17.29 -27.00 6.20
#